data_ca55b8bf105ccd7c03c77ac59e488027
#
_entry.id   ca55b8bf105ccd7c03c77ac59e488027
#
_cell.length_a   1.000
_cell.length_b   1.000
_cell.length_c   1.000
_cell.angle_alpha   90.00
_cell.angle_beta   90.00
_cell.angle_gamma   90.00
#
_symmetry.space_group_name_H-M   'P 1'
#
loop_
_entity.id
_entity.type
_entity.pdbx_description
1 polymer ?
#
loop_
_entity_poly.entity_id
_entity_poly.type
_entity_poly.pdbx_seq_one_letter_code
_entity_poly.pdbx_strand_id
1 'polypeptide(L)'
;MNNRVHQGHLARKRFGQNFLNDQFVIDSIVSAINPQKGQAMVEIGPGLAALTEPVGERLDQLTVIELDRDLAARLQTHPFLGPKLTIYQQDAMTFNFGELAEKMGQPLRVFGNLPYNISTPLMFHLFSYTDDIADMHFMLQKEVVNRLVAGPNSKAYGRLSVMAQYYCNVIPVLEVPPSAFTPPPKVDSAVVRLVPHATMPHPVKDVRVLSRITTEAFNQRRKTIRNSLGNLFSVEVLTGMGIDPAMRAENISVAQYCQMANYLAENAPLQES
;
A
#
# COMPACT_ATOMS: atom_id res chain seq x y z
N MET A 1 -24.22 -23.87 -7.27
CA MET A 1 -24.06 -22.46 -7.68
C MET A 1 -22.59 -22.14 -7.93
N ASN A 2 -22.28 -21.48 -9.01
CA ASN A 2 -20.92 -21.01 -9.25
C ASN A 2 -20.64 -19.79 -8.36
N ASN A 3 -19.90 -20.00 -7.26
CA ASN A 3 -19.59 -18.95 -6.27
C ASN A 3 -18.60 -17.89 -6.78
N ARG A 4 -18.18 -17.97 -8.05
CA ARG A 4 -17.30 -16.99 -8.70
C ARG A 4 -18.07 -15.92 -9.47
N VAL A 5 -19.40 -16.10 -9.61
CA VAL A 5 -20.26 -15.12 -10.31
C VAL A 5 -20.92 -14.20 -9.29
N HIS A 6 -20.84 -12.90 -9.54
CA HIS A 6 -21.50 -11.86 -8.74
C HIS A 6 -22.02 -10.75 -9.66
N GLN A 7 -23.30 -10.37 -9.52
CA GLN A 7 -23.97 -9.38 -10.37
C GLN A 7 -23.82 -9.66 -11.89
N GLY A 8 -23.84 -10.95 -12.28
CA GLY A 8 -23.66 -11.37 -13.66
C GLY A 8 -22.25 -11.30 -14.22
N HIS A 9 -21.24 -10.97 -13.38
CA HIS A 9 -19.84 -10.96 -13.76
C HIS A 9 -19.11 -12.15 -13.16
N LEU A 10 -18.39 -12.92 -14.00
CA LEU A 10 -17.53 -14.00 -13.56
C LEU A 10 -16.18 -13.44 -13.07
N ALA A 11 -15.86 -13.69 -11.80
CA ALA A 11 -14.59 -13.28 -11.22
C ALA A 11 -13.39 -13.88 -11.98
N ARG A 12 -12.41 -13.02 -12.33
CA ARG A 12 -11.22 -13.42 -13.08
C ARG A 12 -10.06 -13.67 -12.12
N LYS A 13 -9.66 -14.94 -11.99
CA LYS A 13 -8.58 -15.35 -11.09
C LYS A 13 -7.27 -14.63 -11.39
N ARG A 14 -6.96 -14.41 -12.69
CA ARG A 14 -5.73 -13.71 -13.12
C ARG A 14 -5.65 -12.27 -12.61
N PHE A 15 -6.79 -11.64 -12.29
CA PHE A 15 -6.87 -10.29 -11.73
C PHE A 15 -7.03 -10.29 -10.21
N GLY A 16 -7.04 -11.46 -9.56
CA GLY A 16 -7.22 -11.59 -8.12
C GLY A 16 -8.59 -11.10 -7.63
N GLN A 17 -9.65 -11.26 -8.44
CA GLN A 17 -10.97 -10.69 -8.17
C GLN A 17 -11.71 -11.45 -7.06
N ASN A 18 -12.02 -10.75 -5.96
CA ASN A 18 -12.92 -11.13 -4.88
C ASN A 18 -13.80 -9.91 -4.60
N PHE A 19 -15.08 -10.01 -4.95
CA PHE A 19 -15.98 -8.87 -4.89
C PHE A 19 -16.60 -8.73 -3.51
N LEU A 20 -16.39 -7.59 -2.86
CA LEU A 20 -16.98 -7.24 -1.57
C LEU A 20 -18.50 -7.12 -1.70
N ASN A 21 -19.25 -7.77 -0.79
CA ASN A 21 -20.73 -7.76 -0.81
C ASN A 21 -21.38 -7.68 0.58
N ASP A 22 -20.60 -7.52 1.63
CA ASP A 22 -21.11 -7.35 3.00
C ASP A 22 -21.36 -5.87 3.29
N GLN A 23 -22.64 -5.51 3.47
CA GLN A 23 -23.04 -4.11 3.65
C GLN A 23 -22.49 -3.50 4.94
N PHE A 24 -22.38 -4.25 6.02
CA PHE A 24 -21.79 -3.77 7.28
C PHE A 24 -20.32 -3.41 7.09
N VAL A 25 -19.58 -4.26 6.39
CA VAL A 25 -18.16 -4.01 6.07
C VAL A 25 -18.02 -2.79 5.16
N ILE A 26 -18.84 -2.70 4.11
CA ILE A 26 -18.86 -1.55 3.19
C ILE A 26 -19.10 -0.25 3.96
N ASP A 27 -20.11 -0.21 4.81
CA ASP A 27 -20.44 0.98 5.60
C ASP A 27 -19.30 1.37 6.56
N SER A 28 -18.67 0.38 7.17
CA SER A 28 -17.54 0.60 8.07
C SER A 28 -16.33 1.19 7.35
N ILE A 29 -16.03 0.70 6.14
CA ILE A 29 -14.93 1.21 5.32
C ILE A 29 -15.22 2.65 4.87
N VAL A 30 -16.41 2.91 4.34
CA VAL A 30 -16.80 4.25 3.89
C VAL A 30 -16.78 5.25 5.04
N SER A 31 -17.24 4.84 6.22
CA SER A 31 -17.17 5.66 7.44
C SER A 31 -15.74 6.00 7.82
N ALA A 32 -14.83 5.02 7.73
CA ALA A 32 -13.41 5.22 8.03
C ALA A 32 -12.74 6.17 7.03
N ILE A 33 -13.07 6.06 5.75
CA ILE A 33 -12.58 6.97 4.70
C ILE A 33 -13.15 8.38 4.90
N ASN A 34 -14.41 8.48 5.26
CA ASN A 34 -15.13 9.74 5.44
C ASN A 34 -14.93 10.72 4.25
N PRO A 35 -15.37 10.34 3.05
CA PRO A 35 -15.19 11.19 1.88
C PRO A 35 -15.99 12.49 1.98
N GLN A 36 -15.38 13.59 1.58
CA GLN A 36 -15.97 14.93 1.59
C GLN A 36 -15.92 15.56 0.20
N LYS A 37 -16.96 16.29 -0.18
CA LYS A 37 -16.99 17.03 -1.45
C LYS A 37 -15.76 17.94 -1.60
N GLY A 38 -15.23 17.98 -2.81
CA GLY A 38 -14.05 18.77 -3.13
C GLY A 38 -12.72 18.06 -2.91
N GLN A 39 -12.71 16.88 -2.28
CA GLN A 39 -11.50 16.08 -2.14
C GLN A 39 -11.16 15.34 -3.44
N ALA A 40 -9.87 15.19 -3.70
CA ALA A 40 -9.35 14.44 -4.85
C ALA A 40 -9.28 12.96 -4.54
N MET A 41 -10.40 12.25 -4.67
CA MET A 41 -10.51 10.84 -4.33
C MET A 41 -10.21 9.96 -5.55
N VAL A 42 -9.45 8.90 -5.32
CA VAL A 42 -9.06 7.91 -6.35
C VAL A 42 -9.29 6.51 -5.81
N GLU A 43 -10.10 5.71 -6.51
CA GLU A 43 -10.28 4.31 -6.20
C GLU A 43 -9.47 3.42 -7.14
N ILE A 44 -8.71 2.48 -6.55
CA ILE A 44 -8.01 1.44 -7.29
C ILE A 44 -8.85 0.16 -7.23
N GLY A 45 -9.17 -0.40 -8.40
CA GLY A 45 -9.91 -1.65 -8.50
C GLY A 45 -11.36 -1.56 -8.02
N PRO A 46 -12.17 -0.65 -8.57
CA PRO A 46 -13.57 -0.47 -8.14
C PRO A 46 -14.43 -1.73 -8.32
N GLY A 47 -14.07 -2.63 -9.23
CA GLY A 47 -14.76 -3.89 -9.45
C GLY A 47 -16.23 -3.68 -9.82
N LEU A 48 -17.13 -4.24 -9.01
CA LEU A 48 -18.57 -4.12 -9.17
C LEU A 48 -19.18 -2.94 -8.39
N ALA A 49 -18.34 -1.97 -8.03
CA ALA A 49 -18.72 -0.69 -7.43
C ALA A 49 -19.22 -0.76 -5.97
N ALA A 50 -18.84 -1.79 -5.22
CA ALA A 50 -19.27 -1.93 -3.82
C ALA A 50 -18.88 -0.73 -2.93
N LEU A 51 -17.67 -0.20 -3.10
CA LEU A 51 -17.21 1.03 -2.44
C LEU A 51 -17.48 2.28 -3.30
N THR A 52 -17.44 2.13 -4.62
CA THR A 52 -17.61 3.23 -5.57
C THR A 52 -18.96 3.93 -5.40
N GLU A 53 -20.04 3.15 -5.27
CA GLU A 53 -21.39 3.70 -5.12
C GLU A 53 -21.53 4.56 -3.86
N PRO A 54 -21.27 4.06 -2.64
CA PRO A 54 -21.44 4.86 -1.44
C PRO A 54 -20.44 6.02 -1.32
N VAL A 55 -19.22 5.87 -1.82
CA VAL A 55 -18.25 6.98 -1.86
C VAL A 55 -18.67 8.02 -2.90
N GLY A 56 -19.07 7.57 -4.09
CA GLY A 56 -19.52 8.46 -5.17
C GLY A 56 -20.77 9.27 -4.82
N GLU A 57 -21.67 8.73 -3.99
CA GLU A 57 -22.84 9.46 -3.50
C GLU A 57 -22.46 10.72 -2.69
N ARG A 58 -21.30 10.68 -2.02
CA ARG A 58 -20.82 11.79 -1.19
C ARG A 58 -19.96 12.80 -1.97
N LEU A 59 -19.66 12.52 -3.24
CA LEU A 59 -18.78 13.31 -4.07
C LEU A 59 -19.47 13.81 -5.33
N ASP A 60 -18.95 14.90 -5.91
CA ASP A 60 -19.35 15.35 -7.24
C ASP A 60 -18.54 14.66 -8.34
N GLN A 61 -17.29 14.30 -8.03
CA GLN A 61 -16.37 13.63 -8.95
C GLN A 61 -15.55 12.57 -8.21
N LEU A 62 -15.28 11.46 -8.89
CA LEU A 62 -14.46 10.36 -8.39
C LEU A 62 -13.63 9.79 -9.54
N THR A 63 -12.33 9.65 -9.34
CA THR A 63 -11.42 8.98 -10.27
C THR A 63 -11.31 7.50 -9.90
N VAL A 64 -11.40 6.62 -10.89
CA VAL A 64 -11.23 5.18 -10.71
C VAL A 64 -10.21 4.61 -11.69
N ILE A 65 -9.43 3.62 -11.25
CA ILE A 65 -8.44 2.91 -12.05
C ILE A 65 -8.84 1.44 -12.05
N GLU A 66 -9.23 0.91 -13.22
CA GLU A 66 -9.71 -0.47 -13.38
C GLU A 66 -9.01 -1.15 -14.55
N LEU A 67 -8.34 -2.26 -14.28
CA LEU A 67 -7.63 -3.04 -15.30
C LEU A 67 -8.58 -3.87 -16.16
N ASP A 68 -9.65 -4.42 -15.57
CA ASP A 68 -10.62 -5.26 -16.27
C ASP A 68 -11.51 -4.41 -17.19
N ARG A 69 -11.39 -4.64 -18.49
CA ARG A 69 -12.13 -3.90 -19.52
C ARG A 69 -13.65 -3.99 -19.34
N ASP A 70 -14.16 -5.15 -18.96
CA ASP A 70 -15.61 -5.37 -18.83
C ASP A 70 -16.16 -4.62 -17.59
N LEU A 71 -15.40 -4.62 -16.51
CA LEU A 71 -15.75 -3.87 -15.30
C LEU A 71 -15.67 -2.36 -15.53
N ALA A 72 -14.66 -1.88 -16.25
CA ALA A 72 -14.55 -0.47 -16.62
C ALA A 72 -15.74 -0.02 -17.48
N ALA A 73 -16.16 -0.84 -18.45
CA ALA A 73 -17.31 -0.57 -19.29
C ALA A 73 -18.62 -0.52 -18.47
N ARG A 74 -18.81 -1.41 -17.50
CA ARG A 74 -19.97 -1.38 -16.60
C ARG A 74 -20.05 -0.08 -15.81
N LEU A 75 -18.93 0.42 -15.30
CA LEU A 75 -18.88 1.68 -14.57
C LEU A 75 -19.24 2.88 -15.47
N GLN A 76 -18.74 2.89 -16.68
CA GLN A 76 -19.02 3.95 -17.65
C GLN A 76 -20.51 4.10 -17.95
N THR A 77 -21.23 2.99 -17.99
CA THR A 77 -22.69 2.95 -18.27
C THR A 77 -23.56 2.96 -17.02
N HIS A 78 -22.97 3.06 -15.83
CA HIS A 78 -23.73 3.11 -14.58
C HIS A 78 -24.59 4.38 -14.53
N PRO A 79 -25.93 4.26 -14.31
CA PRO A 79 -26.84 5.38 -14.48
C PRO A 79 -26.60 6.56 -13.53
N PHE A 80 -26.13 6.30 -12.30
CA PHE A 80 -25.86 7.33 -11.29
C PHE A 80 -24.39 7.71 -11.21
N LEU A 81 -23.49 6.73 -11.29
CA LEU A 81 -22.05 6.94 -11.14
C LEU A 81 -21.39 7.41 -12.43
N GLY A 82 -21.82 6.89 -13.58
CA GLY A 82 -21.16 7.15 -14.85
C GLY A 82 -20.82 8.63 -15.09
N PRO A 83 -21.75 9.56 -14.89
CA PRO A 83 -21.48 11.00 -15.07
C PRO A 83 -20.48 11.60 -14.09
N LYS A 84 -20.26 10.98 -12.91
CA LYS A 84 -19.35 11.45 -11.88
C LYS A 84 -17.94 10.88 -12.03
N LEU A 85 -17.77 9.77 -12.77
CA LEU A 85 -16.52 9.02 -12.82
C LEU A 85 -15.60 9.52 -13.93
N THR A 86 -14.32 9.64 -13.59
CA THR A 86 -13.22 9.65 -14.55
C THR A 86 -12.57 8.28 -14.47
N ILE A 87 -12.67 7.50 -15.54
CA ILE A 87 -12.26 6.09 -15.56
C ILE A 87 -10.98 5.94 -16.34
N TYR A 88 -9.94 5.39 -15.68
CA TYR A 88 -8.71 4.97 -16.33
C TYR A 88 -8.68 3.45 -16.40
N GLN A 89 -8.84 2.90 -17.61
CA GLN A 89 -8.68 1.48 -17.85
C GLN A 89 -7.19 1.18 -18.05
N GLN A 90 -6.50 0.91 -16.96
CA GLN A 90 -5.08 0.56 -16.99
C GLN A 90 -4.66 -0.17 -15.71
N ASP A 91 -3.45 -0.71 -15.72
CA ASP A 91 -2.82 -1.27 -14.54
C ASP A 91 -2.40 -0.14 -13.59
N ALA A 92 -2.83 -0.22 -12.33
CA ALA A 92 -2.46 0.75 -11.30
C ALA A 92 -0.95 0.85 -11.09
N MET A 93 -0.21 -0.23 -11.38
CA MET A 93 1.26 -0.26 -11.33
C MET A 93 1.93 0.66 -12.34
N THR A 94 1.22 1.03 -13.40
CA THR A 94 1.72 1.94 -14.45
C THR A 94 1.14 3.35 -14.35
N PHE A 95 0.27 3.57 -13.36
CA PHE A 95 -0.42 4.84 -13.21
C PHE A 95 0.49 5.88 -12.54
N ASN A 96 0.51 7.10 -13.07
CA ASN A 96 1.24 8.22 -12.50
C ASN A 96 0.32 9.04 -11.58
N PHE A 97 0.41 8.79 -10.27
CA PHE A 97 -0.39 9.49 -9.27
C PHE A 97 0.05 10.94 -9.09
N GLY A 98 1.31 11.25 -9.36
CA GLY A 98 1.82 12.63 -9.31
C GLY A 98 1.19 13.53 -10.36
N GLU A 99 1.07 13.04 -11.59
CA GLU A 99 0.38 13.77 -12.68
C GLU A 99 -1.10 14.00 -12.34
N LEU A 100 -1.76 13.02 -11.74
CA LEU A 100 -3.16 13.18 -11.34
C LEU A 100 -3.30 14.23 -10.22
N ALA A 101 -2.44 14.20 -9.22
CA ALA A 101 -2.44 15.18 -8.14
C ALA A 101 -2.22 16.60 -8.66
N GLU A 102 -1.29 16.77 -9.60
CA GLU A 102 -1.04 18.04 -10.27
C GLU A 102 -2.29 18.53 -11.03
N LYS A 103 -2.92 17.65 -11.80
CA LYS A 103 -4.15 17.94 -12.53
C LYS A 103 -5.30 18.33 -11.61
N MET A 104 -5.41 17.66 -10.46
CA MET A 104 -6.45 17.94 -9.46
C MET A 104 -6.14 19.16 -8.59
N GLY A 105 -4.89 19.63 -8.58
CA GLY A 105 -4.44 20.79 -7.81
C GLY A 105 -4.40 20.56 -6.29
N GLN A 106 -4.37 19.31 -5.84
CA GLN A 106 -4.33 18.94 -4.42
C GLN A 106 -3.85 17.49 -4.24
N PRO A 107 -3.36 17.13 -3.04
CA PRO A 107 -3.00 15.75 -2.75
C PRO A 107 -4.18 14.79 -2.89
N LEU A 108 -3.89 13.58 -3.33
CA LEU A 108 -4.89 12.55 -3.56
C LEU A 108 -5.25 11.81 -2.27
N ARG A 109 -6.52 11.40 -2.17
CA ARG A 109 -6.95 10.40 -1.22
C ARG A 109 -7.24 9.10 -1.97
N VAL A 110 -6.44 8.07 -1.71
CA VAL A 110 -6.47 6.79 -2.47
C VAL A 110 -7.11 5.70 -1.63
N PHE A 111 -7.99 4.91 -2.21
CA PHE A 111 -8.62 3.80 -1.53
C PHE A 111 -8.91 2.65 -2.49
N GLY A 112 -9.21 1.50 -1.94
CA GLY A 112 -9.63 0.36 -2.75
C GLY A 112 -9.53 -0.99 -2.05
N ASN A 113 -10.24 -1.94 -2.63
CA ASN A 113 -10.08 -3.36 -2.36
C ASN A 113 -9.04 -3.90 -3.35
N LEU A 114 -7.78 -4.01 -2.92
CA LEU A 114 -6.69 -4.31 -3.83
C LEU A 114 -6.66 -5.80 -4.21
N PRO A 115 -6.35 -6.11 -5.48
CA PRO A 115 -6.08 -7.49 -5.89
C PRO A 115 -4.92 -8.08 -5.10
N TYR A 116 -5.10 -9.29 -4.55
CA TYR A 116 -4.13 -9.90 -3.63
C TYR A 116 -2.78 -10.22 -4.29
N ASN A 117 -2.79 -10.55 -5.58
CA ASN A 117 -1.58 -10.93 -6.31
C ASN A 117 -0.64 -9.76 -6.63
N ILE A 118 -1.11 -8.51 -6.53
CA ILE A 118 -0.31 -7.32 -6.84
C ILE A 118 -0.17 -6.34 -5.67
N SER A 119 -0.74 -6.65 -4.50
CA SER A 119 -0.85 -5.70 -3.39
C SER A 119 0.51 -5.19 -2.91
N THR A 120 1.49 -6.06 -2.68
CA THR A 120 2.81 -5.64 -2.21
C THR A 120 3.57 -4.79 -3.24
N PRO A 121 3.71 -5.19 -4.52
CA PRO A 121 4.31 -4.32 -5.53
C PRO A 121 3.58 -2.98 -5.69
N LEU A 122 2.24 -2.99 -5.61
CA LEU A 122 1.46 -1.77 -5.70
C LEU A 122 1.73 -0.82 -4.53
N MET A 123 1.89 -1.35 -3.32
CA MET A 123 2.27 -0.54 -2.15
C MET A 123 3.61 0.17 -2.39
N PHE A 124 4.62 -0.52 -2.91
CA PHE A 124 5.91 0.09 -3.25
C PHE A 124 5.78 1.15 -4.34
N HIS A 125 4.95 0.91 -5.35
CA HIS A 125 4.65 1.91 -6.37
C HIS A 125 4.04 3.18 -5.76
N LEU A 126 3.06 3.04 -4.88
CA LEU A 126 2.42 4.16 -4.19
C LEU A 126 3.37 4.92 -3.27
N PHE A 127 4.34 4.26 -2.64
CA PHE A 127 5.32 4.93 -1.78
C PHE A 127 6.15 5.96 -2.54
N SER A 128 6.35 5.79 -3.83
CA SER A 128 7.06 6.78 -4.66
C SER A 128 6.25 8.08 -4.88
N TYR A 129 4.96 8.09 -4.53
CA TYR A 129 4.05 9.22 -4.68
C TYR A 129 3.55 9.81 -3.36
N THR A 130 4.16 9.48 -2.23
CA THR A 130 3.67 9.92 -0.91
C THR A 130 3.62 11.43 -0.74
N ASP A 131 4.43 12.19 -1.49
CA ASP A 131 4.34 13.65 -1.50
C ASP A 131 3.06 14.19 -2.14
N ASP A 132 2.40 13.37 -2.97
CA ASP A 132 1.19 13.69 -3.72
C ASP A 132 -0.06 13.03 -3.15
N ILE A 133 0.05 12.33 -2.03
CA ILE A 133 -1.02 11.56 -1.41
C ILE A 133 -1.27 12.07 0.02
N ALA A 134 -2.53 12.39 0.32
CA ALA A 134 -2.96 12.81 1.65
C ALA A 134 -3.16 11.63 2.60
N ASP A 135 -3.82 10.58 2.12
CA ASP A 135 -3.99 9.31 2.84
C ASP A 135 -4.38 8.18 1.89
N MET A 136 -4.29 6.96 2.41
CA MET A 136 -4.67 5.74 1.70
C MET A 136 -5.46 4.83 2.63
N HIS A 137 -6.50 4.18 2.09
CA HIS A 137 -7.30 3.17 2.79
C HIS A 137 -7.41 1.95 1.90
N PHE A 138 -6.78 0.85 2.28
CA PHE A 138 -6.78 -0.36 1.46
C PHE A 138 -7.27 -1.57 2.23
N MET A 139 -8.06 -2.38 1.55
CA MET A 139 -8.34 -3.74 1.99
C MET A 139 -7.33 -4.68 1.33
N LEU A 140 -6.64 -5.44 2.16
CA LEU A 140 -5.55 -6.35 1.80
C LEU A 140 -5.75 -7.68 2.54
N GLN A 141 -5.00 -8.70 2.16
CA GLN A 141 -4.89 -9.88 3.01
C GLN A 141 -4.37 -9.49 4.39
N LYS A 142 -4.92 -10.08 5.44
CA LYS A 142 -4.55 -9.80 6.83
C LYS A 142 -3.04 -9.94 7.07
N GLU A 143 -2.40 -10.93 6.44
CA GLU A 143 -0.95 -11.12 6.54
C GLU A 143 -0.17 -9.90 6.04
N VAL A 144 -0.61 -9.28 4.95
CA VAL A 144 0.03 -8.08 4.39
C VAL A 144 -0.15 -6.89 5.34
N VAL A 145 -1.35 -6.71 5.91
CA VAL A 145 -1.58 -5.66 6.90
C VAL A 145 -0.72 -5.87 8.14
N ASN A 146 -0.60 -7.11 8.62
CA ASN A 146 0.26 -7.44 9.75
C ASN A 146 1.73 -7.07 9.47
N ARG A 147 2.22 -7.29 8.25
CA ARG A 147 3.57 -6.86 7.84
C ARG A 147 3.71 -5.35 7.80
N LEU A 148 2.72 -4.64 7.29
CA LEU A 148 2.74 -3.18 7.23
C LEU A 148 2.84 -2.53 8.61
N VAL A 149 2.14 -3.08 9.61
CA VAL A 149 2.05 -2.52 10.96
C VAL A 149 3.07 -3.08 11.95
N ALA A 150 3.79 -4.14 11.59
CA ALA A 150 4.70 -4.85 12.49
C ALA A 150 5.84 -3.97 13.00
N GLY A 151 6.14 -4.10 14.28
CA GLY A 151 7.35 -3.52 14.88
C GLY A 151 8.52 -4.50 14.90
N PRO A 152 9.74 -4.01 15.24
CA PRO A 152 10.91 -4.88 15.42
C PRO A 152 10.65 -6.02 16.41
N ASN A 153 11.42 -7.09 16.26
CA ASN A 153 11.35 -8.30 17.11
C ASN A 153 10.10 -9.14 16.89
N SER A 154 9.40 -8.97 15.78
CA SER A 154 8.27 -9.82 15.40
C SER A 154 8.55 -10.55 14.08
N LYS A 155 7.90 -11.70 13.88
CA LYS A 155 8.03 -12.47 12.63
C LYS A 155 7.51 -11.71 11.41
N ALA A 156 6.49 -10.88 11.59
CA ALA A 156 5.88 -10.13 10.50
C ALA A 156 6.73 -8.93 10.06
N TYR A 157 7.67 -8.50 10.91
CA TYR A 157 8.54 -7.37 10.60
C TYR A 157 9.51 -7.71 9.48
N GLY A 158 9.48 -6.93 8.42
CA GLY A 158 10.31 -7.14 7.24
C GLY A 158 10.54 -5.85 6.46
N ARG A 159 11.04 -6.00 5.23
CA ARG A 159 11.30 -4.87 4.35
C ARG A 159 10.07 -4.00 4.13
N LEU A 160 8.90 -4.62 3.92
CA LEU A 160 7.64 -3.88 3.76
C LEU A 160 7.29 -3.05 4.99
N SER A 161 7.51 -3.60 6.19
CA SER A 161 7.30 -2.87 7.46
C SER A 161 8.14 -1.61 7.53
N VAL A 162 9.44 -1.75 7.26
CA VAL A 162 10.40 -0.63 7.33
C VAL A 162 10.05 0.44 6.30
N MET A 163 9.82 0.05 5.06
CA MET A 163 9.55 1.01 3.98
C MET A 163 8.21 1.72 4.19
N ALA A 164 7.16 0.99 4.56
CA ALA A 164 5.85 1.59 4.83
C ALA A 164 5.91 2.59 6.00
N GLN A 165 6.57 2.22 7.09
CA GLN A 165 6.67 3.06 8.29
C GLN A 165 7.67 4.21 8.13
N TYR A 166 8.61 4.07 7.22
CA TYR A 166 9.45 5.20 6.80
C TYR A 166 8.61 6.31 6.18
N TYR A 167 7.71 5.95 5.26
CA TYR A 167 6.89 6.92 4.53
C TYR A 167 5.64 7.38 5.28
N CYS A 168 5.03 6.48 6.07
CA CYS A 168 3.68 6.67 6.57
C CYS A 168 3.53 6.29 8.05
N ASN A 169 2.52 6.90 8.70
CA ASN A 169 1.83 6.28 9.81
C ASN A 169 0.94 5.16 9.26
N VAL A 170 1.03 3.98 9.82
CA VAL A 170 0.29 2.79 9.37
C VAL A 170 -0.64 2.34 10.49
N ILE A 171 -1.95 2.36 10.23
CA ILE A 171 -2.98 2.18 11.23
C ILE A 171 -3.93 1.06 10.79
N PRO A 172 -4.04 -0.07 11.53
CA PRO A 172 -5.06 -1.07 11.25
C PRO A 172 -6.44 -0.50 11.57
N VAL A 173 -7.44 -0.75 10.71
CA VAL A 173 -8.79 -0.19 10.84
C VAL A 173 -9.79 -1.26 11.26
N LEU A 174 -9.92 -2.34 10.48
CA LEU A 174 -10.82 -3.45 10.82
C LEU A 174 -10.39 -4.75 10.13
N GLU A 175 -10.79 -5.88 10.70
CA GLU A 175 -10.66 -7.20 10.08
C GLU A 175 -11.92 -7.54 9.29
N VAL A 176 -11.76 -8.29 8.19
CA VAL A 176 -12.84 -8.65 7.28
C VAL A 176 -12.77 -10.15 6.96
N PRO A 177 -13.82 -10.93 7.31
CA PRO A 177 -13.81 -12.37 7.07
C PRO A 177 -14.00 -12.70 5.59
N PRO A 178 -13.58 -13.91 5.15
CA PRO A 178 -13.79 -14.37 3.77
C PRO A 178 -15.25 -14.34 3.31
N SER A 179 -16.20 -14.54 4.23
CA SER A 179 -17.63 -14.51 3.94
C SER A 179 -18.16 -13.17 3.41
N ALA A 180 -17.37 -12.08 3.56
CA ALA A 180 -17.74 -10.76 3.04
C ALA A 180 -17.56 -10.63 1.52
N PHE A 181 -17.03 -11.65 0.84
CA PHE A 181 -16.66 -11.60 -0.58
C PHE A 181 -17.28 -12.72 -1.40
N THR A 182 -17.42 -12.47 -2.70
CA THR A 182 -17.79 -13.45 -3.73
C THR A 182 -16.76 -13.38 -4.88
N PRO A 183 -16.02 -14.45 -5.18
CA PRO A 183 -15.87 -15.65 -4.37
C PRO A 183 -15.15 -15.34 -3.06
N PRO A 184 -15.37 -16.12 -1.98
CA PRO A 184 -14.64 -15.90 -0.73
C PRO A 184 -13.15 -16.20 -0.94
N PRO A 185 -12.24 -15.34 -0.45
CA PRO A 185 -10.82 -15.65 -0.42
C PRO A 185 -10.54 -16.77 0.60
N LYS A 186 -9.34 -17.35 0.52
CA LYS A 186 -8.94 -18.45 1.42
C LYS A 186 -8.52 -17.98 2.81
N VAL A 187 -8.23 -16.70 2.96
CA VAL A 187 -7.67 -16.09 4.18
C VAL A 187 -8.47 -14.84 4.55
N ASP A 188 -8.33 -14.43 5.80
CA ASP A 188 -8.91 -13.18 6.27
C ASP A 188 -8.29 -11.98 5.57
N SER A 189 -9.07 -10.94 5.43
CA SER A 189 -8.65 -9.63 4.96
C SER A 189 -8.66 -8.62 6.11
N ALA A 190 -8.05 -7.48 5.90
CA ALA A 190 -8.11 -6.36 6.83
C ALA A 190 -8.02 -5.05 6.06
N VAL A 191 -8.53 -4.00 6.66
CA VAL A 191 -8.41 -2.64 6.15
C VAL A 191 -7.32 -1.92 6.93
N VAL A 192 -6.44 -1.26 6.21
CA VAL A 192 -5.35 -0.45 6.75
C VAL A 192 -5.46 0.98 6.25
N ARG A 193 -5.16 1.93 7.14
CA ARG A 193 -4.96 3.33 6.78
C ARG A 193 -3.48 3.64 6.76
N LEU A 194 -3.00 4.29 5.69
CA LEU A 194 -1.63 4.80 5.58
C LEU A 194 -1.70 6.30 5.39
N VAL A 195 -1.07 7.04 6.29
CA VAL A 195 -1.02 8.51 6.23
C VAL A 195 0.44 8.92 6.05
N PRO A 196 0.83 9.43 4.88
CA PRO A 196 2.18 9.94 4.68
C PRO A 196 2.56 10.93 5.78
N HIS A 197 3.78 10.81 6.31
CA HIS A 197 4.25 11.74 7.35
C HIS A 197 4.28 13.17 6.81
N ALA A 198 3.70 14.11 7.54
CA ALA A 198 3.80 15.53 7.22
C ALA A 198 5.25 16.02 7.37
N THR A 199 5.93 15.54 8.42
CA THR A 199 7.36 15.70 8.63
C THR A 199 7.96 14.33 8.87
N MET A 200 8.96 13.97 8.09
CA MET A 200 9.59 12.65 8.19
C MET A 200 10.27 12.51 9.57
N PRO A 201 9.88 11.51 10.39
CA PRO A 201 10.50 11.26 11.69
C PRO A 201 12.00 10.92 11.59
N HIS A 202 12.36 10.20 10.54
CA HIS A 202 13.72 9.74 10.29
C HIS A 202 14.11 10.00 8.82
N PRO A 203 14.37 11.26 8.43
CA PRO A 203 14.64 11.57 7.03
C PRO A 203 15.92 10.89 6.55
N VAL A 204 15.88 10.35 5.33
CA VAL A 204 17.05 9.79 4.66
C VAL A 204 17.45 10.64 3.47
N LYS A 205 18.74 10.73 3.21
CA LYS A 205 19.29 11.50 2.09
C LYS A 205 18.98 10.86 0.74
N ASP A 206 18.96 9.52 0.70
CA ASP A 206 18.69 8.74 -0.51
C ASP A 206 17.89 7.48 -0.13
N VAL A 207 16.62 7.45 -0.48
CA VAL A 207 15.73 6.32 -0.18
C VAL A 207 16.15 5.04 -0.91
N ARG A 208 16.88 5.13 -2.02
CA ARG A 208 17.42 3.96 -2.74
C ARG A 208 18.40 3.20 -1.86
N VAL A 209 19.17 3.92 -1.03
CA VAL A 209 20.10 3.31 -0.07
C VAL A 209 19.34 2.56 1.01
N LEU A 210 18.29 3.15 1.57
CA LEU A 210 17.41 2.49 2.54
C LEU A 210 16.79 1.22 1.96
N SER A 211 16.30 1.29 0.73
CA SER A 211 15.75 0.15 0.01
C SER A 211 16.78 -0.96 -0.18
N ARG A 212 17.98 -0.63 -0.57
CA ARG A 212 19.10 -1.59 -0.73
C ARG A 212 19.45 -2.28 0.58
N ILE A 213 19.65 -1.52 1.65
CA ILE A 213 20.00 -2.06 2.97
C ILE A 213 18.93 -3.03 3.47
N THR A 214 17.66 -2.65 3.40
CA THR A 214 16.57 -3.50 3.85
C THR A 214 16.42 -4.76 2.99
N THR A 215 16.63 -4.65 1.69
CA THR A 215 16.63 -5.81 0.78
C THR A 215 17.73 -6.80 1.17
N GLU A 216 18.96 -6.34 1.33
CA GLU A 216 20.08 -7.21 1.67
C GLU A 216 19.94 -7.83 3.07
N ALA A 217 19.49 -7.04 4.06
CA ALA A 217 19.30 -7.53 5.42
C ALA A 217 18.21 -8.61 5.49
N PHE A 218 17.05 -8.38 4.90
CA PHE A 218 15.93 -9.31 4.98
C PHE A 218 16.03 -10.51 4.02
N ASN A 219 16.84 -10.43 2.97
CA ASN A 219 17.15 -11.59 2.14
C ASN A 219 17.96 -12.65 2.90
N GLN A 220 18.64 -12.24 3.97
CA GLN A 220 19.40 -13.12 4.85
C GLN A 220 18.93 -12.99 6.30
N ARG A 221 17.63 -13.10 6.48
CA ARG A 221 16.92 -12.80 7.73
C ARG A 221 17.46 -13.56 8.95
N ARG A 222 17.91 -14.79 8.78
CA ARG A 222 18.44 -15.64 9.86
C ARG A 222 19.90 -15.33 10.23
N LYS A 223 20.59 -14.56 9.40
CA LYS A 223 21.99 -14.15 9.69
C LYS A 223 22.02 -12.87 10.52
N THR A 224 23.10 -12.72 11.29
CA THR A 224 23.40 -11.43 11.94
C THR A 224 23.69 -10.37 10.89
N ILE A 225 23.43 -9.10 11.20
CA ILE A 225 23.72 -7.99 10.27
C ILE A 225 25.21 -7.83 10.00
N ARG A 226 26.07 -8.25 10.94
CA ARG A 226 27.50 -8.36 10.70
C ARG A 226 27.81 -9.16 9.43
N ASN A 227 27.07 -10.24 9.19
CA ASN A 227 27.26 -11.09 8.02
C ASN A 227 26.41 -10.61 6.82
N SER A 228 25.12 -10.30 7.03
CA SER A 228 24.23 -9.92 5.94
C SER A 228 24.60 -8.57 5.30
N LEU A 229 25.12 -7.64 6.09
CA LEU A 229 25.50 -6.30 5.65
C LEU A 229 27.01 -6.06 5.68
N GLY A 230 27.81 -7.13 5.78
CA GLY A 230 29.27 -7.05 5.91
C GLY A 230 29.97 -6.37 4.73
N ASN A 231 29.36 -6.39 3.55
CA ASN A 231 29.87 -5.69 2.37
C ASN A 231 29.61 -4.18 2.42
N LEU A 232 28.70 -3.72 3.27
CA LEU A 232 28.30 -2.31 3.36
C LEU A 232 28.81 -1.64 4.62
N PHE A 233 28.92 -2.37 5.73
CA PHE A 233 29.28 -1.84 7.04
C PHE A 233 30.32 -2.74 7.73
N SER A 234 31.35 -2.14 8.28
CA SER A 234 32.24 -2.83 9.20
C SER A 234 31.59 -2.95 10.59
N VAL A 235 32.09 -3.87 11.40
CA VAL A 235 31.67 -4.02 12.81
C VAL A 235 31.91 -2.72 13.59
N GLU A 236 33.02 -2.06 13.35
CA GLU A 236 33.38 -0.79 14.01
C GLU A 236 32.41 0.32 13.67
N VAL A 237 31.99 0.40 12.41
CA VAL A 237 31.00 1.39 11.95
C VAL A 237 29.64 1.13 12.60
N LEU A 238 29.17 -0.11 12.61
CA LEU A 238 27.88 -0.46 13.25
C LEU A 238 27.90 -0.14 14.74
N THR A 239 28.97 -0.53 15.43
CA THR A 239 29.16 -0.26 16.86
C THR A 239 29.21 1.24 17.14
N GLY A 240 29.89 2.00 16.30
CA GLY A 240 29.94 3.46 16.38
C GLY A 240 28.61 4.16 16.22
N MET A 241 27.68 3.55 15.50
CA MET A 241 26.29 4.02 15.37
C MET A 241 25.37 3.56 16.52
N GLY A 242 25.91 2.79 17.48
CA GLY A 242 25.11 2.22 18.57
C GLY A 242 24.28 1.00 18.14
N ILE A 243 24.66 0.33 17.04
CA ILE A 243 23.97 -0.83 16.51
C ILE A 243 24.80 -2.08 16.79
N ASP A 244 24.22 -3.06 17.49
CA ASP A 244 24.89 -4.32 17.82
C ASP A 244 25.03 -5.18 16.55
N PRO A 245 26.27 -5.49 16.11
CA PRO A 245 26.49 -6.32 14.91
C PRO A 245 25.96 -7.75 15.01
N ALA A 246 25.70 -8.24 16.22
CA ALA A 246 25.14 -9.58 16.47
C ALA A 246 23.61 -9.62 16.29
N MET A 247 22.94 -8.49 16.13
CA MET A 247 21.50 -8.43 15.84
C MET A 247 21.20 -8.96 14.44
N ARG A 248 19.95 -9.43 14.27
CA ARG A 248 19.43 -9.85 12.96
C ARG A 248 18.58 -8.72 12.35
N ALA A 249 18.23 -8.85 11.06
CA ALA A 249 17.42 -7.86 10.35
C ALA A 249 16.15 -7.45 11.11
N GLU A 250 15.46 -8.43 11.71
CA GLU A 250 14.20 -8.21 12.46
C GLU A 250 14.37 -7.45 13.77
N ASN A 251 15.59 -7.32 14.28
CA ASN A 251 15.86 -6.62 15.53
C ASN A 251 16.17 -5.13 15.33
N ILE A 252 16.37 -4.70 14.09
CA ILE A 252 16.80 -3.33 13.76
C ILE A 252 15.55 -2.46 13.59
N SER A 253 15.50 -1.34 14.31
CA SER A 253 14.39 -0.38 14.19
C SER A 253 14.41 0.38 12.87
N VAL A 254 13.27 0.98 12.52
CA VAL A 254 13.17 1.89 11.35
C VAL A 254 14.17 3.03 11.49
N ALA A 255 14.28 3.63 12.67
CA ALA A 255 15.25 4.70 12.96
C ALA A 255 16.68 4.26 12.69
N GLN A 256 17.05 3.04 13.11
CA GLN A 256 18.38 2.48 12.91
C GLN A 256 18.66 2.18 11.44
N TYR A 257 17.68 1.65 10.69
CA TYR A 257 17.82 1.47 9.25
C TYR A 257 18.05 2.80 8.54
N CYS A 258 17.32 3.84 8.93
CA CYS A 258 17.48 5.18 8.36
C CYS A 258 18.86 5.77 8.71
N GLN A 259 19.34 5.57 9.91
CA GLN A 259 20.69 5.97 10.34
C GLN A 259 21.78 5.28 9.49
N MET A 260 21.63 3.97 9.26
CA MET A 260 22.55 3.22 8.39
C MET A 260 22.50 3.74 6.95
N ALA A 261 21.31 4.03 6.45
CA ALA A 261 21.13 4.56 5.10
C ALA A 261 21.83 5.93 4.93
N ASN A 262 21.71 6.81 5.90
CA ASN A 262 22.36 8.12 5.87
C ASN A 262 23.87 8.00 5.94
N TYR A 263 24.39 7.13 6.81
CA TYR A 263 25.82 6.87 6.88
C TYR A 263 26.38 6.40 5.52
N LEU A 264 25.72 5.43 4.90
CA LEU A 264 26.17 4.87 3.63
C LEU A 264 26.07 5.89 2.50
N ALA A 265 24.99 6.69 2.45
CA ALA A 265 24.82 7.74 1.46
C ALA A 265 25.90 8.82 1.54
N GLU A 266 26.37 9.14 2.75
CA GLU A 266 27.45 10.12 2.97
C GLU A 266 28.83 9.58 2.63
N ASN A 267 29.09 8.30 2.89
CA ASN A 267 30.43 7.71 2.81
C ASN A 267 30.65 6.85 1.55
N ALA A 268 29.58 6.30 0.98
CA ALA A 268 29.61 5.47 -0.24
C ALA A 268 28.34 5.69 -1.07
N PRO A 269 28.12 6.89 -1.64
CA PRO A 269 26.89 7.20 -2.36
C PRO A 269 26.72 6.26 -3.56
N LEU A 270 25.44 5.93 -3.88
CA LEU A 270 25.10 5.20 -5.09
C LEU A 270 25.46 6.06 -6.31
N GLN A 271 26.07 5.43 -7.32
CA GLN A 271 26.31 6.10 -8.60
C GLN A 271 24.97 6.39 -9.27
N GLU A 272 24.84 7.59 -9.83
CA GLU A 272 23.71 7.92 -10.68
C GLU A 272 23.78 7.04 -11.94
N SER A 273 22.72 6.26 -12.18
CA SER A 273 22.59 5.41 -13.35
C SER A 273 21.90 6.19 -14.49
#